data_0a0b828252b2bfe8e4d362837f9c4f00
#
_entry.id   0a0b828252b2bfe8e4d362837f9c4f00
#
_cell.length_a   1.000
_cell.length_b   1.000
_cell.length_c   1.000
_cell.angle_alpha   90.00
_cell.angle_beta   90.00
_cell.angle_gamma   90.00
#
_symmetry.space_group_name_H-M   'P 1'
#
loop_
_entity.id
_entity.type
_entity.pdbx_description
1 polymer ?
#
loop_
_entity_poly.entity_id
_entity_poly.type
_entity_poly.pdbx_seq_one_letter_code
_entity_poly.pdbx_strand_id
1 'polypeptide(L)'
;MHNQDGIIVNDFGEEVILCGWGMGNWDNPEGFMLGTQSGFGLFEPGKYAPMGRMDRGRSMDQILRETCGTKYAEEFWKRWRRLYLTEEDIALLSRRGYNSVRLPIRAGSFLYEEPGITYNEDSFAMLNDVLDWCETYQVYAVVDFHAATAGQSGIPCDDGVDNGQHLYDDEESMERMFLLMEEFMRRYKDRWIIGAYDCINEPISMTPRREELTPKLVYFYEEMIRRCRKIDQKHLFLLNGTQFSSLTYFFDHEFDPEYHNWGISLHAYEMVVPEVASLASVLRTCREQKICLWMGETGGRNEHAWQTTMYEILAEYHAGYNLWCWKTVEGAGCASILNFNVPDEWHLITDYAINGAAKPSYEHAQAIWDSYLECLAVDKCKENTQYHPYLLREGDFEIPAIGYNALPMDSHRGLSDLPNAAGYRLYDRFELIYEKGYHPEPAGFAAPGPIKHPRDHVQLQLGAGEYASYTIREKETYTVSVTYCADKKVKVQAAIQGETLFEGVMPPAGEKVTSDVHPYFAYETAPNTLERFTLGTVTGEGILKIEVLDGCARFGQIVIRKSEK
;
A
#
# COMPACT_ATOMS: atom_id res chain seq x y z
N MET A 1 -14.19 -6.76 14.33
CA MET A 1 -14.59 -5.47 13.70
C MET A 1 -15.69 -5.69 12.70
N HIS A 2 -16.44 -4.63 12.39
CA HIS A 2 -17.51 -4.69 11.40
C HIS A 2 -17.66 -3.35 10.68
N ASN A 3 -18.33 -3.40 9.52
CA ASN A 3 -18.72 -2.22 8.77
C ASN A 3 -19.99 -1.61 9.40
N GLN A 4 -19.94 -0.31 9.71
CA GLN A 4 -21.08 0.46 10.15
C GLN A 4 -21.25 1.70 9.26
N ASP A 5 -22.21 1.66 8.34
CA ASP A 5 -22.52 2.76 7.44
C ASP A 5 -21.30 3.32 6.64
N GLY A 6 -20.38 2.45 6.24
CA GLY A 6 -19.18 2.83 5.48
C GLY A 6 -17.92 3.06 6.32
N ILE A 7 -17.98 2.86 7.62
CA ILE A 7 -16.86 3.04 8.56
C ILE A 7 -16.53 1.71 9.21
N ILE A 8 -15.26 1.41 9.38
CA ILE A 8 -14.83 0.25 10.18
C ILE A 8 -14.89 0.61 11.65
N VAL A 9 -15.64 -0.15 12.43
CA VAL A 9 -15.74 0.04 13.87
C VAL A 9 -15.38 -1.23 14.65
N ASN A 10 -14.90 -1.04 15.89
CA ASN A 10 -14.67 -2.13 16.84
C ASN A 10 -15.97 -2.55 17.54
N ASP A 11 -15.89 -3.54 18.45
CA ASP A 11 -17.04 -4.03 19.20
C ASP A 11 -17.64 -3.01 20.20
N PHE A 12 -16.97 -1.88 20.41
CA PHE A 12 -17.45 -0.76 21.23
C PHE A 12 -18.12 0.34 20.41
N GLY A 13 -18.17 0.19 19.08
CA GLY A 13 -18.69 1.21 18.15
C GLY A 13 -17.72 2.37 17.91
N GLU A 14 -16.46 2.21 18.27
CA GLU A 14 -15.42 3.21 18.01
C GLU A 14 -14.81 2.98 16.61
N GLU A 15 -14.61 4.06 15.87
CA GLU A 15 -13.96 4.02 14.56
C GLU A 15 -12.53 3.51 14.68
N VAL A 16 -12.15 2.65 13.74
CA VAL A 16 -10.78 2.13 13.61
C VAL A 16 -10.28 2.33 12.18
N ILE A 17 -9.28 3.19 12.02
CA ILE A 17 -8.56 3.34 10.76
C ILE A 17 -7.37 2.38 10.79
N LEU A 18 -7.45 1.29 10.01
CA LEU A 18 -6.42 0.25 9.96
C LEU A 18 -5.22 0.72 9.12
N CYS A 19 -4.13 1.10 9.79
CA CYS A 19 -2.89 1.54 9.15
C CYS A 19 -1.75 0.58 9.47
N GLY A 20 -1.16 -0.02 8.45
CA GLY A 20 -0.15 -1.05 8.69
C GLY A 20 0.61 -1.53 7.47
N TRP A 21 1.13 -2.75 7.60
CA TRP A 21 2.04 -3.37 6.64
C TRP A 21 1.63 -4.81 6.32
N GLY A 22 1.80 -5.19 5.05
CA GLY A 22 1.65 -6.57 4.59
C GLY A 22 2.91 -7.38 4.86
N MET A 23 2.74 -8.58 5.41
CA MET A 23 3.83 -9.54 5.66
C MET A 23 4.12 -10.36 4.40
N GLY A 24 4.31 -9.67 3.26
CA GLY A 24 4.67 -10.30 1.99
C GLY A 24 5.84 -11.26 2.13
N ASN A 25 5.81 -12.35 1.39
CA ASN A 25 6.74 -13.48 1.45
C ASN A 25 6.67 -14.38 2.69
N TRP A 26 5.89 -14.06 3.71
CA TRP A 26 5.84 -14.89 4.92
C TRP A 26 5.37 -16.33 4.63
N ASP A 27 4.16 -16.49 4.12
CA ASP A 27 3.62 -17.81 3.73
C ASP A 27 3.49 -17.95 2.21
N ASN A 28 3.47 -16.84 1.49
CA ASN A 28 3.39 -16.78 0.02
C ASN A 28 4.61 -16.05 -0.57
N PRO A 29 5.74 -16.73 -0.83
CA PRO A 29 6.93 -16.11 -1.38
C PRO A 29 6.75 -15.64 -2.82
N GLU A 30 7.24 -14.43 -3.11
CA GLU A 30 7.29 -13.84 -4.44
C GLU A 30 8.73 -13.49 -4.83
N GLY A 31 9.22 -14.07 -5.91
CA GLY A 31 10.63 -14.05 -6.25
C GLY A 31 11.26 -12.68 -6.40
N PHE A 32 10.54 -11.70 -6.96
CA PHE A 32 11.08 -10.35 -7.17
C PHE A 32 11.45 -9.65 -5.86
N MET A 33 10.81 -9.98 -4.75
CA MET A 33 11.10 -9.45 -3.43
C MET A 33 12.19 -10.22 -2.67
N LEU A 34 12.68 -11.32 -3.23
CA LEU A 34 13.60 -12.26 -2.57
C LEU A 34 14.97 -12.34 -3.27
N GLY A 35 15.26 -11.41 -4.19
CA GLY A 35 16.55 -11.39 -4.89
C GLY A 35 16.78 -12.57 -5.83
N THR A 36 15.70 -13.12 -6.40
CA THR A 36 15.80 -14.28 -7.30
C THR A 36 16.05 -13.92 -8.75
N GLN A 37 16.24 -12.65 -9.10
CA GLN A 37 16.35 -12.14 -10.47
C GLN A 37 15.13 -12.41 -11.36
N SER A 38 14.09 -13.05 -10.84
CA SER A 38 12.82 -13.16 -11.52
C SER A 38 12.12 -11.80 -11.45
N GLY A 39 12.14 -11.05 -12.52
CA GLY A 39 11.32 -9.85 -12.63
C GLY A 39 9.84 -10.23 -12.49
N PHE A 40 8.99 -9.25 -12.24
CA PHE A 40 7.53 -9.44 -12.17
C PHE A 40 6.93 -9.98 -13.49
N GLY A 41 7.78 -10.25 -14.49
CA GLY A 41 7.40 -10.90 -15.76
C GLY A 41 6.20 -10.28 -16.47
N LEU A 42 5.82 -9.10 -16.03
CA LEU A 42 4.61 -8.44 -16.42
C LEU A 42 4.88 -7.70 -17.73
N PHE A 43 4.12 -8.06 -18.72
CA PHE A 43 3.67 -7.09 -19.72
C PHE A 43 4.53 -6.88 -20.97
N GLU A 44 4.68 -7.92 -21.77
CA GLU A 44 4.46 -7.69 -23.19
C GLU A 44 2.97 -7.94 -23.44
N PRO A 45 2.18 -6.95 -23.87
CA PRO A 45 0.75 -7.15 -24.16
C PRO A 45 0.55 -8.34 -25.10
N GLY A 46 -0.20 -9.35 -24.65
CA GLY A 46 -0.49 -10.55 -25.43
C GLY A 46 0.51 -11.70 -25.31
N LYS A 47 1.54 -11.57 -24.46
CA LYS A 47 2.40 -12.69 -24.10
C LYS A 47 2.41 -12.89 -22.60
N TYR A 48 1.91 -14.03 -22.15
CA TYR A 48 2.21 -14.48 -20.79
C TYR A 48 3.70 -14.78 -20.73
N ALA A 49 4.42 -14.13 -19.81
CA ALA A 49 5.78 -14.55 -19.52
C ALA A 49 5.76 -16.01 -19.09
N PRO A 50 6.65 -16.86 -19.59
CA PRO A 50 6.75 -18.23 -19.08
C PRO A 50 7.01 -18.18 -17.58
N MET A 51 6.46 -19.13 -16.82
CA MET A 51 6.75 -19.29 -15.40
C MET A 51 8.26 -19.21 -15.16
N GLY A 52 8.67 -18.25 -14.32
CA GLY A 52 10.05 -18.21 -13.85
C GLY A 52 10.30 -19.34 -12.87
N ARG A 53 11.49 -19.94 -12.90
CA ARG A 53 11.82 -21.06 -12.00
C ARG A 53 11.94 -20.67 -10.52
N MET A 54 11.88 -19.35 -10.20
CA MET A 54 11.94 -18.84 -8.83
C MET A 54 11.01 -17.62 -8.65
N ASP A 55 9.89 -17.58 -9.35
CA ASP A 55 8.98 -16.44 -9.33
C ASP A 55 7.91 -16.52 -8.22
N ARG A 56 7.63 -17.74 -7.73
CA ARG A 56 6.59 -18.05 -6.75
C ARG A 56 7.01 -19.17 -5.80
N GLY A 57 6.26 -19.38 -4.73
CA GLY A 57 6.59 -20.35 -3.68
C GLY A 57 6.79 -21.78 -4.21
N ARG A 58 5.87 -22.29 -5.05
CA ARG A 58 6.00 -23.66 -5.60
C ARG A 58 7.19 -23.83 -6.54
N SER A 59 7.55 -22.82 -7.32
CA SER A 59 8.73 -22.87 -8.18
C SER A 59 10.03 -22.82 -7.37
N MET A 60 10.03 -22.08 -6.26
CA MET A 60 11.16 -22.08 -5.31
C MET A 60 11.28 -23.41 -4.57
N ASP A 61 10.17 -24.03 -4.15
CA ASP A 61 10.18 -25.36 -3.55
C ASP A 61 10.79 -26.41 -4.49
N GLN A 62 10.49 -26.31 -5.79
CA GLN A 62 11.12 -27.18 -6.78
C GLN A 62 12.64 -26.99 -6.81
N ILE A 63 13.15 -25.77 -6.82
CA ILE A 63 14.59 -25.49 -6.78
C ILE A 63 15.23 -26.01 -5.48
N LEU A 64 14.57 -25.80 -4.34
CA LEU A 64 15.01 -26.36 -3.07
C LEU A 64 15.14 -27.89 -3.11
N ARG A 65 14.15 -28.59 -3.64
CA ARG A 65 14.18 -30.06 -3.78
C ARG A 65 15.28 -30.51 -4.73
N GLU A 66 15.46 -29.80 -5.85
CA GLU A 66 16.53 -30.11 -6.81
C GLU A 66 17.92 -29.88 -6.24
N THR A 67 18.14 -28.82 -5.48
CA THR A 67 19.46 -28.41 -4.99
C THR A 67 19.80 -28.97 -3.61
N CYS A 68 18.83 -29.11 -2.72
CA CYS A 68 19.05 -29.49 -1.31
C CYS A 68 18.46 -30.86 -0.92
N GLY A 69 17.54 -31.40 -1.75
CA GLY A 69 16.82 -32.65 -1.47
C GLY A 69 15.50 -32.45 -0.73
N THR A 70 14.61 -33.44 -0.86
CA THR A 70 13.21 -33.35 -0.41
C THR A 70 13.06 -33.10 1.09
N LYS A 71 13.81 -33.83 1.92
CA LYS A 71 13.72 -33.70 3.39
C LYS A 71 14.16 -32.31 3.87
N TYR A 72 15.20 -31.75 3.26
CA TYR A 72 15.67 -30.41 3.57
C TYR A 72 14.61 -29.36 3.18
N ALA A 73 14.01 -29.50 2.01
CA ALA A 73 12.99 -28.55 1.53
C ALA A 73 11.75 -28.51 2.45
N GLU A 74 11.28 -29.66 2.94
CA GLU A 74 10.17 -29.75 3.88
C GLU A 74 10.47 -29.06 5.22
N GLU A 75 11.68 -29.24 5.74
CA GLU A 75 12.12 -28.58 6.96
C GLU A 75 12.41 -27.09 6.76
N PHE A 76 12.95 -26.72 5.59
CA PHE A 76 13.23 -25.33 5.23
C PHE A 76 12.00 -24.45 5.31
N TRP A 77 10.86 -24.85 4.73
CA TRP A 77 9.65 -24.04 4.75
C TRP A 77 9.05 -23.86 6.15
N LYS A 78 9.23 -24.83 7.04
CA LYS A 78 8.86 -24.68 8.46
C LYS A 78 9.73 -23.64 9.15
N ARG A 79 11.04 -23.66 8.91
CA ARG A 79 12.00 -22.69 9.43
C ARG A 79 11.77 -21.31 8.82
N TRP A 80 11.54 -21.23 7.48
CA TRP A 80 11.26 -19.99 6.77
C TRP A 80 10.15 -19.20 7.43
N ARG A 81 8.98 -19.80 7.59
CA ARG A 81 7.80 -19.09 8.15
C ARG A 81 8.05 -18.57 9.55
N ARG A 82 8.77 -19.32 10.39
CA ARG A 82 9.09 -18.93 11.77
C ARG A 82 10.19 -17.88 11.88
N LEU A 83 11.07 -17.76 10.91
CA LEU A 83 12.16 -16.77 10.89
C LEU A 83 11.78 -15.52 10.12
N TYR A 84 10.90 -15.64 9.13
CA TYR A 84 10.49 -14.51 8.32
C TYR A 84 9.59 -13.54 9.10
N LEU A 85 8.63 -14.05 9.84
CA LEU A 85 7.77 -13.29 10.72
C LEU A 85 7.91 -13.80 12.15
N THR A 86 8.32 -12.90 13.03
CA THR A 86 8.62 -13.19 14.43
C THR A 86 7.82 -12.25 15.36
N GLU A 87 7.79 -12.57 16.65
CA GLU A 87 7.22 -11.69 17.67
C GLU A 87 7.86 -10.29 17.63
N GLU A 88 9.17 -10.21 17.33
CA GLU A 88 9.88 -8.93 17.28
C GLU A 88 9.41 -8.06 16.10
N ASP A 89 9.03 -8.65 14.96
CA ASP A 89 8.43 -7.92 13.83
C ASP A 89 7.13 -7.23 14.26
N ILE A 90 6.22 -7.94 14.93
CA ILE A 90 4.96 -7.39 15.41
C ILE A 90 5.18 -6.34 16.50
N ALA A 91 6.11 -6.60 17.43
CA ALA A 91 6.49 -5.64 18.46
C ALA A 91 7.09 -4.36 17.87
N LEU A 92 7.94 -4.46 16.85
CA LEU A 92 8.50 -3.31 16.14
C LEU A 92 7.41 -2.51 15.43
N LEU A 93 6.52 -3.18 14.71
CA LEU A 93 5.38 -2.57 14.02
C LEU A 93 4.52 -1.74 14.99
N SER A 94 4.15 -2.32 16.14
CA SER A 94 3.40 -1.64 17.20
C SER A 94 4.18 -0.44 17.77
N ARG A 95 5.47 -0.61 18.10
CA ARG A 95 6.31 0.49 18.62
C ARG A 95 6.44 1.66 17.64
N ARG A 96 6.32 1.40 16.34
CA ARG A 96 6.35 2.43 15.30
C ARG A 96 5.01 3.13 15.08
N GLY A 97 3.96 2.73 15.81
CA GLY A 97 2.65 3.39 15.78
C GLY A 97 1.67 2.82 14.77
N TYR A 98 1.98 1.71 14.11
CA TYR A 98 1.03 1.02 13.25
C TYR A 98 0.11 0.12 14.07
N ASN A 99 -1.14 0.01 13.65
CA ASN A 99 -2.17 -0.72 14.40
C ASN A 99 -2.71 -1.95 13.65
N SER A 100 -2.18 -2.26 12.48
CA SER A 100 -2.62 -3.43 11.72
C SER A 100 -1.50 -4.11 10.95
N VAL A 101 -1.70 -5.40 10.70
CA VAL A 101 -0.85 -6.24 9.86
C VAL A 101 -1.71 -7.06 8.92
N ARG A 102 -1.36 -7.10 7.63
CA ARG A 102 -1.98 -7.99 6.65
C ARG A 102 -1.13 -9.25 6.53
N LEU A 103 -1.75 -10.41 6.71
CA LEU A 103 -1.11 -11.72 6.75
C LEU A 103 -1.45 -12.51 5.48
N PRO A 104 -0.62 -12.46 4.43
CA PRO A 104 -0.86 -13.20 3.21
C PRO A 104 -0.65 -14.69 3.45
N ILE A 105 -1.71 -15.48 3.25
CA ILE A 105 -1.68 -16.93 3.34
C ILE A 105 -1.85 -17.58 1.97
N ARG A 106 -1.23 -18.73 1.79
CA ARG A 106 -1.36 -19.57 0.63
C ARG A 106 -2.27 -20.76 0.97
N ALA A 107 -3.30 -21.02 0.16
CA ALA A 107 -4.23 -22.12 0.40
C ALA A 107 -3.52 -23.47 0.53
N GLY A 108 -2.55 -23.76 -0.34
CA GLY A 108 -1.76 -25.00 -0.28
C GLY A 108 -0.90 -25.18 0.97
N SER A 109 -0.70 -24.13 1.76
CA SER A 109 -0.02 -24.24 3.07
C SER A 109 -0.95 -24.76 4.17
N PHE A 110 -2.25 -24.47 4.09
CA PHE A 110 -3.25 -24.80 5.09
C PHE A 110 -4.14 -25.99 4.73
N LEU A 111 -4.29 -26.28 3.44
CA LEU A 111 -5.04 -27.42 2.90
C LEU A 111 -4.17 -28.15 1.91
N TYR A 112 -3.77 -29.39 2.24
CA TYR A 112 -2.91 -30.19 1.37
C TYR A 112 -3.53 -30.41 -0.02
N GLU A 113 -2.72 -30.27 -1.06
CA GLU A 113 -3.09 -30.53 -2.47
C GLU A 113 -3.11 -32.02 -2.75
N GLU A 114 -4.08 -32.74 -2.16
CA GLU A 114 -4.27 -34.19 -2.27
C GLU A 114 -5.75 -34.56 -2.29
N PRO A 115 -6.14 -35.78 -2.69
CA PRO A 115 -7.54 -36.21 -2.62
C PRO A 115 -8.12 -36.13 -1.21
N GLY A 116 -9.35 -35.64 -1.11
CA GLY A 116 -10.00 -35.40 0.17
C GLY A 116 -9.67 -34.02 0.77
N ILE A 117 -10.03 -33.84 2.03
CA ILE A 117 -9.82 -32.60 2.77
C ILE A 117 -8.97 -32.89 3.99
N THR A 118 -7.70 -32.51 3.90
CA THR A 118 -6.71 -32.68 4.98
C THR A 118 -6.08 -31.34 5.29
N TYR A 119 -6.40 -30.78 6.46
CA TYR A 119 -5.84 -29.51 6.90
C TYR A 119 -4.45 -29.70 7.51
N ASN A 120 -3.58 -28.71 7.28
CA ASN A 120 -2.23 -28.68 7.85
C ASN A 120 -2.24 -28.01 9.23
N GLU A 121 -2.27 -28.80 10.29
CA GLU A 121 -2.32 -28.28 11.66
C GLU A 121 -1.06 -27.50 12.08
N ASP A 122 0.11 -27.79 11.50
CA ASP A 122 1.34 -27.03 11.75
C ASP A 122 1.21 -25.57 11.27
N SER A 123 0.54 -25.35 10.12
CA SER A 123 0.30 -24.00 9.60
C SER A 123 -0.73 -23.24 10.44
N PHE A 124 -1.78 -23.90 10.90
CA PHE A 124 -2.73 -23.28 11.84
C PHE A 124 -2.09 -22.97 13.20
N ALA A 125 -1.23 -23.84 13.72
CA ALA A 125 -0.49 -23.56 14.95
C ALA A 125 0.42 -22.33 14.81
N MET A 126 1.14 -22.22 13.69
CA MET A 126 1.96 -21.06 13.39
C MET A 126 1.14 -19.77 13.28
N LEU A 127 -0.02 -19.81 12.62
CA LEU A 127 -0.91 -18.64 12.55
C LEU A 127 -1.42 -18.25 13.94
N ASN A 128 -1.70 -19.23 14.80
CA ASN A 128 -2.08 -18.95 16.20
C ASN A 128 -0.99 -18.20 16.95
N ASP A 129 0.30 -18.61 16.78
CA ASP A 129 1.42 -17.90 17.40
C ASP A 129 1.44 -16.42 16.96
N VAL A 130 1.27 -16.16 15.66
CA VAL A 130 1.23 -14.78 15.13
C VAL A 130 0.03 -13.99 15.68
N LEU A 131 -1.15 -14.60 15.75
CA LEU A 131 -2.33 -13.96 16.32
C LEU A 131 -2.16 -13.66 17.81
N ASP A 132 -1.49 -14.52 18.57
CA ASP A 132 -1.15 -14.30 19.98
C ASP A 132 -0.19 -13.12 20.16
N TRP A 133 0.81 -12.96 19.28
CA TRP A 133 1.65 -11.77 19.27
C TRP A 133 0.85 -10.52 18.92
N CYS A 134 -0.03 -10.61 17.93
CA CYS A 134 -0.92 -9.51 17.57
C CYS A 134 -1.80 -9.07 18.76
N GLU A 135 -2.35 -10.01 19.53
CA GLU A 135 -3.09 -9.70 20.76
C GLU A 135 -2.20 -9.04 21.83
N THR A 136 -0.98 -9.56 22.01
CA THR A 136 -0.03 -9.02 22.98
C THR A 136 0.33 -7.57 22.70
N TYR A 137 0.56 -7.24 21.44
CA TYR A 137 0.98 -5.90 21.02
C TYR A 137 -0.18 -5.03 20.50
N GLN A 138 -1.41 -5.51 20.57
CA GLN A 138 -2.64 -4.80 20.15
C GLN A 138 -2.58 -4.34 18.69
N VAL A 139 -2.11 -5.20 17.81
CA VAL A 139 -2.05 -4.99 16.35
C VAL A 139 -3.11 -5.85 15.70
N TYR A 140 -4.10 -5.26 15.05
CA TYR A 140 -5.14 -6.02 14.36
C TYR A 140 -4.58 -6.83 13.20
N ALA A 141 -4.98 -8.08 13.09
CA ALA A 141 -4.63 -8.93 11.96
C ALA A 141 -5.70 -8.88 10.87
N VAL A 142 -5.31 -8.62 9.64
CA VAL A 142 -6.13 -8.84 8.44
C VAL A 142 -5.60 -10.11 7.78
N VAL A 143 -6.37 -11.19 7.87
CA VAL A 143 -6.00 -12.46 7.24
C VAL A 143 -6.35 -12.39 5.77
N ASP A 144 -5.35 -12.46 4.93
CA ASP A 144 -5.46 -12.31 3.48
C ASP A 144 -5.31 -13.68 2.79
N PHE A 145 -6.37 -14.12 2.12
CA PHE A 145 -6.31 -15.29 1.25
C PHE A 145 -5.57 -14.94 -0.04
N HIS A 146 -4.24 -14.82 0.06
CA HIS A 146 -3.40 -14.28 -0.99
C HIS A 146 -3.27 -15.19 -2.22
N ALA A 147 -3.12 -16.49 -1.98
CA ALA A 147 -3.04 -17.49 -3.04
C ALA A 147 -4.12 -18.56 -2.83
N ALA A 148 -5.12 -18.57 -3.70
CA ALA A 148 -6.22 -19.52 -3.66
C ALA A 148 -5.82 -20.88 -4.24
N THR A 149 -6.67 -21.87 -3.99
CA THR A 149 -6.54 -23.19 -4.63
C THR A 149 -6.51 -23.05 -6.15
N ALA A 150 -5.54 -23.65 -6.80
CA ALA A 150 -5.29 -23.65 -8.25
C ALA A 150 -4.96 -22.29 -8.90
N GLY A 151 -4.91 -21.18 -8.13
CA GLY A 151 -4.59 -19.85 -8.62
C GLY A 151 -5.80 -19.06 -9.17
N GLN A 152 -5.91 -17.80 -8.74
CA GLN A 152 -7.02 -16.89 -9.06
C GLN A 152 -6.64 -15.72 -9.93
N SER A 153 -5.38 -15.32 -9.93
CA SER A 153 -4.94 -14.06 -10.54
C SER A 153 -4.37 -14.23 -11.95
N GLY A 154 -3.66 -15.34 -12.18
CA GLY A 154 -2.90 -15.61 -13.40
C GLY A 154 -1.51 -14.96 -13.40
N ILE A 155 -1.00 -14.55 -12.23
CA ILE A 155 0.35 -14.01 -12.03
C ILE A 155 1.03 -14.70 -10.84
N PRO A 156 2.36 -14.55 -10.67
CA PRO A 156 3.09 -15.30 -9.65
C PRO A 156 2.60 -15.18 -8.20
N CYS A 157 1.93 -14.09 -7.84
CA CYS A 157 1.45 -13.86 -6.48
C CYS A 157 0.40 -14.88 -6.00
N ASP A 158 -0.24 -15.64 -6.90
CA ASP A 158 -1.26 -16.63 -6.53
C ASP A 158 -0.73 -18.06 -6.37
N ASP A 159 0.57 -18.25 -6.47
CA ASP A 159 1.23 -19.57 -6.39
C ASP A 159 0.61 -20.66 -7.29
N GLY A 160 -0.08 -20.28 -8.37
CA GLY A 160 -0.67 -21.19 -9.33
C GLY A 160 0.36 -22.09 -10.01
N VAL A 161 -0.09 -23.21 -10.57
CA VAL A 161 0.77 -24.15 -11.30
C VAL A 161 1.29 -23.56 -12.62
N ASP A 162 0.61 -22.56 -13.12
CA ASP A 162 0.98 -21.74 -14.27
C ASP A 162 0.35 -20.33 -14.12
N ASN A 163 0.27 -19.55 -15.19
CA ASN A 163 -0.35 -18.23 -15.18
C ASN A 163 -1.83 -18.27 -15.64
N GLY A 164 -2.55 -19.35 -15.33
CA GLY A 164 -3.99 -19.49 -15.56
C GLY A 164 -4.81 -19.13 -14.32
N GLN A 165 -6.06 -18.71 -14.53
CA GLN A 165 -7.02 -18.44 -13.45
C GLN A 165 -7.88 -19.67 -13.20
N HIS A 166 -7.24 -20.78 -12.80
CA HIS A 166 -7.89 -22.10 -12.73
C HIS A 166 -8.96 -22.21 -11.65
N LEU A 167 -8.89 -21.40 -10.59
CA LEU A 167 -9.93 -21.36 -9.55
C LEU A 167 -11.34 -21.22 -10.13
N TYR A 168 -11.50 -20.46 -11.23
CA TYR A 168 -12.82 -20.18 -11.82
C TYR A 168 -13.29 -21.21 -12.84
N ASP A 169 -12.40 -22.10 -13.27
CA ASP A 169 -12.67 -23.12 -14.28
C ASP A 169 -12.75 -24.54 -13.69
N ASP A 170 -12.31 -24.71 -12.44
CA ASP A 170 -12.29 -25.99 -11.74
C ASP A 170 -13.21 -25.95 -10.51
N GLU A 171 -14.35 -26.62 -10.60
CA GLU A 171 -15.33 -26.71 -9.52
C GLU A 171 -14.76 -27.34 -8.23
N GLU A 172 -13.86 -28.32 -8.34
CA GLU A 172 -13.23 -28.94 -7.17
C GLU A 172 -12.33 -27.95 -6.45
N SER A 173 -11.51 -27.20 -7.17
CA SER A 173 -10.65 -26.17 -6.60
C SER A 173 -11.45 -25.06 -5.94
N MET A 174 -12.55 -24.62 -6.56
CA MET A 174 -13.43 -23.62 -5.97
C MET A 174 -14.08 -24.14 -4.67
N GLU A 175 -14.59 -25.37 -4.67
CA GLU A 175 -15.15 -25.98 -3.47
C GLU A 175 -14.12 -26.15 -2.35
N ARG A 176 -12.89 -26.54 -2.68
CA ARG A 176 -11.78 -26.66 -1.72
C ARG A 176 -11.46 -25.29 -1.10
N MET A 177 -11.52 -24.21 -1.88
CA MET A 177 -11.32 -22.86 -1.36
C MET A 177 -12.44 -22.48 -0.38
N PHE A 178 -13.69 -22.74 -0.69
CA PHE A 178 -14.79 -22.51 0.23
C PHE A 178 -14.64 -23.29 1.53
N LEU A 179 -14.28 -24.57 1.47
CA LEU A 179 -14.07 -25.39 2.66
C LEU A 179 -12.90 -24.87 3.52
N LEU A 180 -11.84 -24.38 2.90
CA LEU A 180 -10.74 -23.76 3.64
C LEU A 180 -11.20 -22.48 4.35
N MET A 181 -11.92 -21.59 3.67
CA MET A 181 -12.44 -20.36 4.28
C MET A 181 -13.41 -20.67 5.41
N GLU A 182 -14.32 -21.65 5.25
CA GLU A 182 -15.20 -22.11 6.32
C GLU A 182 -14.40 -22.63 7.54
N GLU A 183 -13.28 -23.34 7.31
CA GLU A 183 -12.44 -23.82 8.40
C GLU A 183 -11.77 -22.68 9.15
N PHE A 184 -11.30 -21.65 8.46
CA PHE A 184 -10.83 -20.41 9.10
C PHE A 184 -11.92 -19.79 9.96
N MET A 185 -13.14 -19.67 9.44
CA MET A 185 -14.26 -19.14 10.22
C MET A 185 -14.56 -20.00 11.47
N ARG A 186 -14.54 -21.34 11.35
CA ARG A 186 -14.78 -22.23 12.51
C ARG A 186 -13.74 -22.05 13.60
N ARG A 187 -12.48 -21.89 13.23
CA ARG A 187 -11.37 -21.77 14.19
C ARG A 187 -11.30 -20.38 14.82
N TYR A 188 -11.61 -19.33 14.05
CA TYR A 188 -11.26 -17.96 14.43
C TYR A 188 -12.44 -17.02 14.67
N LYS A 189 -13.68 -17.44 14.52
CA LYS A 189 -14.88 -16.59 14.72
C LYS A 189 -14.95 -15.83 16.06
N ASP A 190 -14.20 -16.28 17.05
CA ASP A 190 -14.16 -15.67 18.38
C ASP A 190 -12.81 -14.97 18.68
N ARG A 191 -11.90 -14.89 17.71
CA ARG A 191 -10.60 -14.22 17.83
C ARG A 191 -10.76 -12.73 17.53
N TRP A 192 -10.93 -11.93 18.55
CA TRP A 192 -11.18 -10.48 18.43
C TRP A 192 -10.08 -9.69 17.71
N ILE A 193 -8.82 -10.21 17.74
CA ILE A 193 -7.68 -9.54 17.12
C ILE A 193 -7.73 -9.59 15.59
N ILE A 194 -8.49 -10.51 15.01
CA ILE A 194 -8.75 -10.52 13.57
C ILE A 194 -9.68 -9.35 13.27
N GLY A 195 -9.13 -8.32 12.64
CA GLY A 195 -9.87 -7.15 12.21
C GLY A 195 -10.75 -7.42 10.99
N ALA A 196 -10.21 -8.17 10.03
CA ALA A 196 -10.92 -8.54 8.80
C ALA A 196 -10.33 -9.79 8.16
N TYR A 197 -11.09 -10.37 7.24
CA TYR A 197 -10.60 -11.29 6.22
C TYR A 197 -10.56 -10.57 4.88
N ASP A 198 -9.39 -10.52 4.25
CA ASP A 198 -9.22 -10.05 2.88
C ASP A 198 -9.46 -11.23 1.95
N CYS A 199 -10.65 -11.21 1.31
CA CYS A 199 -11.22 -12.38 0.67
C CYS A 199 -10.77 -12.48 -0.78
N ILE A 200 -9.62 -13.12 -0.96
CA ILE A 200 -8.93 -13.40 -2.22
C ILE A 200 -8.18 -12.20 -2.82
N ASN A 201 -6.87 -12.27 -2.76
CA ASN A 201 -5.98 -11.24 -3.26
C ASN A 201 -6.01 -11.12 -4.79
N GLU A 202 -6.12 -9.90 -5.30
CA GLU A 202 -5.95 -9.52 -6.71
C GLU A 202 -6.54 -10.51 -7.73
N PRO A 203 -7.83 -10.88 -7.58
CA PRO A 203 -8.44 -11.82 -8.51
C PRO A 203 -8.47 -11.25 -9.92
N ILE A 204 -8.31 -12.12 -10.91
CA ILE A 204 -8.41 -11.77 -12.33
C ILE A 204 -7.55 -10.54 -12.65
N SER A 205 -6.23 -10.68 -12.53
CA SER A 205 -5.28 -9.62 -12.84
C SER A 205 -5.29 -9.26 -14.34
N MET A 206 -4.21 -9.03 -15.01
CA MET A 206 -4.25 -8.65 -16.42
C MET A 206 -4.47 -9.87 -17.32
N THR A 207 -5.70 -10.10 -17.74
CA THR A 207 -6.09 -11.19 -18.63
C THR A 207 -7.12 -10.72 -19.67
N PRO A 208 -7.07 -11.23 -20.90
CA PRO A 208 -8.12 -10.98 -21.89
C PRO A 208 -9.47 -11.62 -21.51
N ARG A 209 -9.49 -12.55 -20.53
CA ARG A 209 -10.68 -13.26 -20.05
C ARG A 209 -11.45 -12.48 -18.96
N ARG A 210 -11.05 -11.25 -18.61
CA ARG A 210 -11.65 -10.50 -17.50
C ARG A 210 -13.18 -10.43 -17.58
N GLU A 211 -13.74 -10.10 -18.74
CA GLU A 211 -15.21 -10.01 -18.91
C GLU A 211 -15.90 -11.37 -18.71
N GLU A 212 -15.28 -12.47 -19.14
CA GLU A 212 -15.77 -13.83 -18.93
C GLU A 212 -15.73 -14.24 -17.46
N LEU A 213 -14.64 -13.89 -16.77
CA LEU A 213 -14.37 -14.35 -15.42
C LEU A 213 -15.01 -13.48 -14.32
N THR A 214 -15.30 -12.20 -14.59
CA THR A 214 -15.90 -11.31 -13.59
C THR A 214 -17.22 -11.86 -13.02
N PRO A 215 -18.17 -12.42 -13.80
CA PRO A 215 -19.37 -13.04 -13.23
C PRO A 215 -19.07 -14.25 -12.34
N LYS A 216 -18.01 -15.01 -12.63
CA LYS A 216 -17.57 -16.14 -11.79
C LYS A 216 -16.97 -15.67 -10.46
N LEU A 217 -16.27 -14.54 -10.47
CA LEU A 217 -15.78 -13.90 -9.26
C LEU A 217 -16.94 -13.38 -8.38
N VAL A 218 -17.95 -12.76 -8.99
CA VAL A 218 -19.17 -12.34 -8.27
C VAL A 218 -19.83 -13.54 -7.61
N TYR A 219 -20.05 -14.63 -8.35
CA TYR A 219 -20.56 -15.88 -7.80
C TYR A 219 -19.71 -16.42 -6.65
N PHE A 220 -18.37 -16.38 -6.80
CA PHE A 220 -17.45 -16.80 -5.74
C PHE A 220 -17.66 -15.98 -4.46
N TYR A 221 -17.75 -14.66 -4.56
CA TYR A 221 -17.97 -13.79 -3.39
C TYR A 221 -19.35 -14.02 -2.75
N GLU A 222 -20.41 -14.14 -3.54
CA GLU A 222 -21.75 -14.38 -3.02
C GLU A 222 -21.83 -15.72 -2.29
N GLU A 223 -21.31 -16.78 -2.89
CA GLU A 223 -21.31 -18.10 -2.29
C GLU A 223 -20.42 -18.18 -1.05
N MET A 224 -19.22 -17.60 -1.11
CA MET A 224 -18.29 -17.50 0.02
C MET A 224 -18.96 -16.80 1.21
N ILE A 225 -19.54 -15.62 1.00
CA ILE A 225 -20.21 -14.87 2.06
C ILE A 225 -21.38 -15.68 2.62
N ARG A 226 -22.23 -16.22 1.76
CA ARG A 226 -23.38 -17.03 2.15
C ARG A 226 -22.98 -18.23 3.03
N ARG A 227 -21.85 -18.88 2.73
CA ARG A 227 -21.35 -20.04 3.50
C ARG A 227 -20.68 -19.60 4.79
N CYS A 228 -19.76 -18.66 4.71
CA CYS A 228 -18.97 -18.19 5.85
C CYS A 228 -19.84 -17.50 6.91
N ARG A 229 -20.87 -16.72 6.53
CA ARG A 229 -21.78 -16.05 7.46
C ARG A 229 -22.62 -16.98 8.32
N LYS A 230 -22.80 -18.22 7.91
CA LYS A 230 -23.44 -19.25 8.77
C LYS A 230 -22.57 -19.64 9.97
N ILE A 231 -21.27 -19.36 9.89
CA ILE A 231 -20.28 -19.75 10.89
C ILE A 231 -19.79 -18.53 11.66
N ASP A 232 -19.42 -17.48 10.95
CA ASP A 232 -18.87 -16.24 11.48
C ASP A 232 -19.75 -15.05 11.08
N GLN A 233 -20.42 -14.47 12.06
CA GLN A 233 -21.33 -13.33 11.86
C GLN A 233 -20.71 -11.99 12.28
N LYS A 234 -19.44 -12.00 12.72
CA LYS A 234 -18.81 -10.82 13.33
C LYS A 234 -17.74 -10.18 12.47
N HIS A 235 -16.80 -10.97 11.93
CA HIS A 235 -15.63 -10.41 11.26
C HIS A 235 -16.00 -9.75 9.94
N LEU A 236 -15.34 -8.63 9.65
CA LEU A 236 -15.44 -7.90 8.41
C LEU A 236 -14.84 -8.73 7.27
N PHE A 237 -15.52 -8.77 6.11
CA PHE A 237 -14.99 -9.29 4.86
C PHE A 237 -14.61 -8.13 3.94
N LEU A 238 -13.38 -8.13 3.46
CA LEU A 238 -12.86 -7.18 2.49
C LEU A 238 -12.74 -7.87 1.14
N LEU A 239 -13.31 -7.29 0.10
CA LEU A 239 -13.41 -7.88 -1.23
C LEU A 239 -12.55 -7.11 -2.21
N ASN A 240 -11.73 -7.84 -2.96
CA ASN A 240 -10.85 -7.27 -3.97
C ASN A 240 -11.56 -7.07 -5.31
N GLY A 241 -11.21 -5.99 -6.01
CA GLY A 241 -11.59 -5.76 -7.40
C GLY A 241 -10.79 -6.62 -8.38
N THR A 242 -11.14 -6.54 -9.66
CA THR A 242 -10.32 -7.12 -10.73
C THR A 242 -9.14 -6.19 -11.08
N GLN A 243 -8.25 -6.66 -11.96
CA GLN A 243 -7.08 -5.91 -12.45
C GLN A 243 -6.25 -5.34 -11.29
N PHE A 244 -5.60 -6.25 -10.52
CA PHE A 244 -4.82 -5.88 -9.33
C PHE A 244 -5.65 -5.11 -8.31
N SER A 245 -6.87 -5.57 -8.05
CA SER A 245 -7.82 -4.93 -7.14
C SER A 245 -8.10 -3.44 -7.42
N SER A 246 -7.77 -2.94 -8.61
CA SER A 246 -7.95 -1.54 -9.00
C SER A 246 -9.30 -1.24 -9.65
N LEU A 247 -9.97 -2.24 -10.24
CA LEU A 247 -11.27 -2.10 -10.88
C LEU A 247 -12.39 -2.67 -10.01
N THR A 248 -13.21 -1.78 -9.49
CA THR A 248 -14.25 -2.09 -8.49
C THR A 248 -15.68 -1.91 -9.01
N TYR A 249 -15.87 -1.62 -10.30
CA TYR A 249 -17.18 -1.27 -10.89
C TYR A 249 -18.25 -2.34 -10.74
N PHE A 250 -17.87 -3.63 -10.64
CA PHE A 250 -18.84 -4.71 -10.47
C PHE A 250 -19.41 -4.79 -9.05
N PHE A 251 -18.86 -4.08 -8.10
CA PHE A 251 -19.44 -3.92 -6.76
C PHE A 251 -20.66 -3.00 -6.73
N ASP A 252 -21.00 -2.34 -7.85
CA ASP A 252 -22.31 -1.69 -8.00
C ASP A 252 -23.47 -2.71 -8.05
N HIS A 253 -23.16 -4.03 -8.03
CA HIS A 253 -24.12 -5.09 -7.78
C HIS A 253 -24.67 -5.01 -6.36
N GLU A 254 -25.97 -5.24 -6.24
CA GLU A 254 -26.58 -5.48 -4.93
C GLU A 254 -26.29 -6.93 -4.51
N PHE A 255 -25.39 -7.11 -3.55
CA PHE A 255 -25.33 -8.35 -2.79
C PHE A 255 -26.58 -8.50 -1.93
N ASP A 256 -26.99 -9.75 -1.60
CA ASP A 256 -28.13 -10.01 -0.74
C ASP A 256 -28.05 -9.19 0.56
N PRO A 257 -29.15 -8.52 1.02
CA PRO A 257 -29.17 -7.71 2.24
C PRO A 257 -28.66 -8.40 3.50
N GLU A 258 -28.63 -9.73 3.55
CA GLU A 258 -28.00 -10.48 4.67
C GLU A 258 -26.48 -10.30 4.73
N TYR A 259 -25.84 -9.69 3.71
CA TYR A 259 -24.38 -9.59 3.58
C TYR A 259 -23.83 -8.20 3.88
N HIS A 260 -24.30 -7.55 4.93
CA HIS A 260 -23.97 -6.15 5.23
C HIS A 260 -22.55 -5.91 5.76
N ASN A 261 -21.91 -6.90 6.37
CA ASN A 261 -20.62 -6.73 7.03
C ASN A 261 -19.48 -7.04 6.05
N TRP A 262 -19.37 -6.25 4.99
CA TRP A 262 -18.28 -6.31 4.02
C TRP A 262 -17.83 -4.91 3.60
N GLY A 263 -16.69 -4.84 2.95
CA GLY A 263 -16.12 -3.62 2.40
C GLY A 263 -15.23 -3.93 1.19
N ILE A 264 -14.66 -2.90 0.60
CA ILE A 264 -13.75 -3.02 -0.54
C ILE A 264 -12.30 -2.95 -0.07
N SER A 265 -11.49 -3.93 -0.49
CA SER A 265 -10.02 -3.89 -0.45
C SER A 265 -9.55 -3.36 -1.80
N LEU A 266 -9.08 -2.13 -1.85
CA LEU A 266 -8.53 -1.48 -3.05
C LEU A 266 -7.01 -1.61 -3.05
N HIS A 267 -6.40 -1.83 -4.22
CA HIS A 267 -4.96 -1.73 -4.38
C HIS A 267 -4.62 -0.54 -5.27
N ALA A 268 -3.75 0.34 -4.79
CA ALA A 268 -3.27 1.48 -5.54
C ALA A 268 -1.83 1.82 -5.16
N TYR A 269 -1.00 1.93 -6.15
CA TYR A 269 0.41 2.25 -6.02
C TYR A 269 0.73 3.62 -6.63
N GLU A 270 1.99 3.98 -6.70
CA GLU A 270 2.46 5.29 -7.14
C GLU A 270 2.01 5.73 -8.54
N MET A 271 1.54 4.82 -9.38
CA MET A 271 0.96 5.18 -10.68
C MET A 271 -0.42 5.87 -10.58
N VAL A 272 -1.08 5.78 -9.43
CA VAL A 272 -2.35 6.47 -9.19
C VAL A 272 -2.07 7.88 -8.67
N VAL A 273 -2.69 8.88 -9.27
CA VAL A 273 -2.56 10.26 -8.80
C VAL A 273 -3.22 10.41 -7.42
N PRO A 274 -2.52 10.96 -6.40
CA PRO A 274 -3.05 11.06 -5.04
C PRO A 274 -4.03 12.24 -4.90
N GLU A 275 -5.20 12.06 -5.45
CA GLU A 275 -6.30 13.02 -5.38
C GLU A 275 -7.65 12.29 -5.28
N VAL A 276 -8.66 12.99 -4.78
CA VAL A 276 -10.01 12.43 -4.61
C VAL A 276 -10.61 11.93 -5.93
N ALA A 277 -10.32 12.61 -7.04
CA ALA A 277 -10.82 12.23 -8.36
C ALA A 277 -10.38 10.82 -8.77
N SER A 278 -9.17 10.40 -8.40
CA SER A 278 -8.66 9.06 -8.67
C SER A 278 -9.40 7.97 -7.90
N LEU A 279 -9.99 8.31 -6.77
CA LEU A 279 -10.76 7.41 -5.90
C LEU A 279 -12.28 7.58 -6.07
N ALA A 280 -12.74 8.52 -6.92
CA ALA A 280 -14.14 8.94 -6.97
C ALA A 280 -15.12 7.81 -7.26
N SER A 281 -14.76 6.85 -8.11
CA SER A 281 -15.62 5.72 -8.44
C SER A 281 -15.83 4.81 -7.22
N VAL A 282 -14.76 4.36 -6.58
CA VAL A 282 -14.85 3.48 -5.41
C VAL A 282 -15.49 4.18 -4.22
N LEU A 283 -15.18 5.46 -3.98
CA LEU A 283 -15.81 6.25 -2.92
C LEU A 283 -17.31 6.42 -3.13
N ARG A 284 -17.74 6.57 -4.39
CA ARG A 284 -19.17 6.60 -4.73
C ARG A 284 -19.85 5.27 -4.40
N THR A 285 -19.29 4.14 -4.86
CA THR A 285 -19.82 2.80 -4.56
C THR A 285 -19.92 2.57 -3.05
N CYS A 286 -18.85 2.88 -2.30
CA CYS A 286 -18.85 2.74 -0.84
C CYS A 286 -19.95 3.56 -0.18
N ARG A 287 -20.12 4.81 -0.58
CA ARG A 287 -21.16 5.69 -0.04
C ARG A 287 -22.57 5.22 -0.38
N GLU A 288 -22.83 4.81 -1.63
CA GLU A 288 -24.15 4.36 -2.10
C GLU A 288 -24.58 3.06 -1.44
N GLN A 289 -23.65 2.14 -1.24
CA GLN A 289 -23.89 0.84 -0.60
C GLN A 289 -23.63 0.83 0.92
N LYS A 290 -23.13 1.93 1.49
CA LYS A 290 -22.78 2.04 2.90
C LYS A 290 -21.79 0.99 3.37
N ILE A 291 -20.79 0.73 2.55
CA ILE A 291 -19.69 -0.20 2.82
C ILE A 291 -18.38 0.54 3.02
N CYS A 292 -17.49 -0.02 3.83
CA CYS A 292 -16.21 0.58 4.10
C CYS A 292 -15.21 0.38 2.95
N LEU A 293 -14.23 1.27 2.89
CA LEU A 293 -13.06 1.18 2.02
C LEU A 293 -11.81 0.92 2.87
N TRP A 294 -10.94 0.06 2.41
CA TRP A 294 -9.60 -0.10 2.91
C TRP A 294 -8.61 -0.22 1.73
N MET A 295 -7.47 0.44 1.82
CA MET A 295 -6.41 0.29 0.83
C MET A 295 -5.57 -0.93 1.22
N GLY A 296 -5.96 -2.11 0.71
CA GLY A 296 -5.42 -3.42 1.09
C GLY A 296 -3.97 -3.62 0.70
N GLU A 297 -3.56 -3.02 -0.42
CA GLU A 297 -2.16 -2.89 -0.79
C GLU A 297 -1.86 -1.54 -1.39
N THR A 298 -0.73 -0.99 -0.99
CA THR A 298 -0.23 0.28 -1.50
C THR A 298 1.28 0.37 -1.26
N GLY A 299 1.88 1.39 -1.80
CA GLY A 299 3.29 1.68 -1.61
C GLY A 299 3.73 2.65 -2.69
N GLY A 300 4.94 3.06 -2.64
CA GLY A 300 5.59 3.85 -3.66
C GLY A 300 7.07 3.63 -3.48
N ARG A 301 7.81 3.60 -4.54
CA ARG A 301 9.26 3.32 -4.56
C ARG A 301 10.08 4.40 -3.84
N ASN A 302 9.82 4.59 -2.53
CA ASN A 302 10.34 5.68 -1.70
C ASN A 302 9.77 7.07 -2.06
N GLU A 303 8.57 7.14 -2.63
CA GLU A 303 7.91 8.40 -2.95
C GLU A 303 7.10 8.93 -1.77
N HIS A 304 7.79 9.47 -0.78
CA HIS A 304 7.19 9.94 0.46
C HIS A 304 6.14 11.04 0.25
N ALA A 305 6.33 11.90 -0.75
CA ALA A 305 5.37 12.94 -1.11
C ALA A 305 4.03 12.36 -1.57
N TRP A 306 4.06 11.27 -2.35
CA TRP A 306 2.86 10.55 -2.74
C TRP A 306 2.18 9.90 -1.53
N GLN A 307 2.96 9.19 -0.73
CA GLN A 307 2.48 8.46 0.44
C GLN A 307 1.78 9.39 1.43
N THR A 308 2.45 10.45 1.87
CA THR A 308 1.87 11.37 2.86
C THR A 308 0.62 12.10 2.34
N THR A 309 0.46 12.26 1.02
CA THR A 309 -0.72 12.87 0.42
C THR A 309 -1.87 11.86 0.27
N MET A 310 -1.59 10.67 -0.29
CA MET A 310 -2.61 9.64 -0.53
C MET A 310 -3.23 9.16 0.79
N TYR A 311 -2.41 8.89 1.79
CA TYR A 311 -2.91 8.33 3.04
C TYR A 311 -3.68 9.33 3.89
N GLU A 312 -3.38 10.63 3.75
CA GLU A 312 -4.22 11.65 4.36
C GLU A 312 -5.60 11.71 3.72
N ILE A 313 -5.68 11.67 2.39
CA ILE A 313 -6.96 11.58 1.68
C ILE A 313 -7.75 10.35 2.13
N LEU A 314 -7.11 9.19 2.25
CA LEU A 314 -7.77 7.99 2.74
C LEU A 314 -8.32 8.19 4.16
N ALA A 315 -7.53 8.76 5.06
CA ALA A 315 -7.95 9.04 6.44
C ALA A 315 -9.14 10.01 6.50
N GLU A 316 -9.16 11.04 5.65
CA GLU A 316 -10.29 11.98 5.51
C GLU A 316 -11.58 11.27 5.06
N TYR A 317 -11.48 10.15 4.36
CA TYR A 317 -12.60 9.30 3.93
C TYR A 317 -12.76 8.03 4.78
N HIS A 318 -12.27 8.05 6.01
CA HIS A 318 -12.38 6.93 6.98
C HIS A 318 -11.76 5.61 6.49
N ALA A 319 -10.83 5.68 5.54
CA ALA A 319 -10.14 4.53 4.99
C ALA A 319 -8.71 4.44 5.55
N GLY A 320 -8.32 3.24 5.94
CA GLY A 320 -6.94 2.93 6.29
C GLY A 320 -6.15 2.42 5.09
N TYR A 321 -4.92 2.03 5.34
CA TYR A 321 -4.00 1.54 4.32
C TYR A 321 -3.09 0.42 4.85
N ASN A 322 -2.60 -0.40 3.93
CA ASN A 322 -1.60 -1.43 4.19
C ASN A 322 -0.51 -1.37 3.12
N LEU A 323 0.72 -1.06 3.54
CA LEU A 323 1.83 -0.99 2.60
C LEU A 323 2.39 -2.37 2.27
N TRP A 324 2.81 -2.55 1.04
CA TRP A 324 3.50 -3.74 0.55
C TRP A 324 4.98 -3.42 0.31
N CYS A 325 5.92 -4.07 1.05
CA CYS A 325 5.68 -5.03 2.14
C CYS A 325 6.60 -4.74 3.33
N TRP A 326 6.39 -5.42 4.45
CA TRP A 326 7.15 -5.22 5.69
C TRP A 326 8.64 -5.50 5.53
N LYS A 327 8.99 -6.65 4.93
CA LYS A 327 10.35 -7.15 4.81
C LYS A 327 10.65 -7.62 3.39
N THR A 328 11.79 -7.21 2.83
CA THR A 328 12.21 -7.59 1.48
C THR A 328 13.72 -7.48 1.31
N VAL A 329 14.25 -8.05 0.23
CA VAL A 329 15.65 -7.83 -0.14
C VAL A 329 15.91 -6.36 -0.49
N GLU A 330 17.07 -5.83 -0.14
CA GLU A 330 17.43 -4.45 -0.49
C GLU A 330 17.43 -4.26 -2.02
N GLY A 331 16.74 -3.23 -2.50
CA GLY A 331 16.64 -2.93 -3.93
C GLY A 331 15.54 -3.67 -4.69
N ALA A 332 14.64 -4.38 -4.04
CA ALA A 332 13.51 -5.06 -4.69
C ALA A 332 12.54 -4.15 -5.44
N GLY A 333 12.59 -2.84 -5.21
CA GLY A 333 11.76 -1.84 -5.88
C GLY A 333 10.34 -1.70 -5.33
N CYS A 334 10.06 -2.24 -4.15
CA CYS A 334 8.84 -1.96 -3.38
C CYS A 334 9.17 -1.18 -2.10
N ALA A 335 8.15 -0.52 -1.53
CA ALA A 335 8.28 0.08 -0.21
C ALA A 335 8.52 -1.02 0.83
N SER A 336 9.49 -0.85 1.73
CA SER A 336 9.64 -1.77 2.86
C SER A 336 10.32 -1.12 4.05
N ILE A 337 9.91 -1.56 5.24
CA ILE A 337 10.53 -1.11 6.50
C ILE A 337 11.83 -1.85 6.76
N LEU A 338 11.86 -3.15 6.57
CA LEU A 338 13.03 -3.98 6.82
C LEU A 338 13.63 -4.49 5.51
N ASN A 339 14.87 -4.11 5.25
CA ASN A 339 15.62 -4.61 4.11
C ASN A 339 16.75 -5.52 4.55
N PHE A 340 16.85 -6.69 3.94
CA PHE A 340 17.95 -7.61 4.15
C PHE A 340 18.78 -7.79 2.87
N ASN A 341 20.03 -8.23 3.03
CA ASN A 341 20.89 -8.59 1.92
C ASN A 341 20.94 -10.11 1.80
N VAL A 342 20.89 -10.62 0.57
CA VAL A 342 21.10 -12.05 0.30
C VAL A 342 22.55 -12.44 0.58
N PRO A 343 22.85 -13.74 0.88
CA PRO A 343 24.22 -14.22 1.05
C PRO A 343 25.09 -14.00 -0.21
N ASP A 344 26.39 -13.85 -0.04
CA ASP A 344 27.34 -13.61 -1.15
C ASP A 344 27.26 -14.67 -2.25
N GLU A 345 27.05 -15.94 -1.89
CA GLU A 345 26.97 -17.07 -2.81
C GLU A 345 25.54 -17.34 -3.34
N TRP A 346 24.55 -16.48 -3.02
CA TRP A 346 23.17 -16.64 -3.49
C TRP A 346 23.06 -16.74 -5.02
N HIS A 347 23.95 -16.06 -5.73
CA HIS A 347 24.02 -16.13 -7.18
C HIS A 347 24.23 -17.56 -7.72
N LEU A 348 24.85 -18.47 -6.99
CA LEU A 348 25.02 -19.86 -7.42
C LEU A 348 23.68 -20.62 -7.51
N ILE A 349 22.73 -20.28 -6.63
CA ILE A 349 21.38 -20.85 -6.67
C ILE A 349 20.58 -20.21 -7.82
N THR A 350 20.61 -18.89 -7.94
CA THR A 350 19.84 -18.18 -8.99
C THR A 350 20.38 -18.45 -10.39
N ASP A 351 21.71 -18.55 -10.57
CA ASP A 351 22.32 -18.91 -11.85
C ASP A 351 21.98 -20.35 -12.27
N TYR A 352 21.97 -21.30 -11.33
CA TYR A 352 21.47 -22.65 -11.62
C TYR A 352 20.00 -22.61 -12.04
N ALA A 353 19.17 -21.90 -11.28
CA ALA A 353 17.74 -21.89 -11.51
C ALA A 353 17.35 -21.18 -12.82
N ILE A 354 17.98 -20.07 -13.17
CA ILE A 354 17.53 -19.15 -14.22
C ILE A 354 18.46 -19.18 -15.43
N ASN A 355 19.77 -19.25 -15.22
CA ASN A 355 20.77 -19.11 -16.28
C ASN A 355 21.36 -20.42 -16.77
N GLY A 356 20.91 -21.56 -16.25
CA GLY A 356 21.38 -22.90 -16.66
C GLY A 356 22.81 -23.23 -16.24
N ALA A 357 23.32 -22.59 -15.19
CA ALA A 357 24.62 -22.89 -14.62
C ALA A 357 24.65 -24.30 -13.97
N ALA A 358 25.84 -24.79 -13.65
CA ALA A 358 25.99 -26.07 -12.97
C ALA A 358 25.35 -26.03 -11.56
N LYS A 359 24.68 -27.13 -11.20
CA LYS A 359 24.07 -27.28 -9.87
C LYS A 359 25.17 -27.37 -8.80
N PRO A 360 25.09 -26.60 -7.71
CA PRO A 360 25.95 -26.79 -6.53
C PRO A 360 25.79 -28.18 -5.93
N SER A 361 26.76 -28.65 -5.14
CA SER A 361 26.56 -29.86 -4.35
C SER A 361 25.42 -29.70 -3.35
N TYR A 362 24.83 -30.80 -2.88
CA TYR A 362 23.74 -30.74 -1.89
C TYR A 362 24.17 -29.99 -0.64
N GLU A 363 25.33 -30.29 -0.09
CA GLU A 363 25.86 -29.71 1.12
C GLU A 363 26.12 -28.18 0.94
N HIS A 364 26.66 -27.80 -0.22
CA HIS A 364 26.93 -26.41 -0.52
C HIS A 364 25.63 -25.61 -0.70
N ALA A 365 24.66 -26.16 -1.45
CA ALA A 365 23.38 -25.53 -1.62
C ALA A 365 22.63 -25.36 -0.28
N GLN A 366 22.65 -26.38 0.58
CA GLN A 366 22.05 -26.30 1.93
C GLN A 366 22.71 -25.20 2.76
N ALA A 367 24.03 -25.06 2.71
CA ALA A 367 24.74 -23.98 3.43
C ALA A 367 24.33 -22.58 2.92
N ILE A 368 24.16 -22.41 1.60
CA ILE A 368 23.70 -21.15 1.02
C ILE A 368 22.28 -20.81 1.50
N TRP A 369 21.35 -21.77 1.46
CA TRP A 369 19.98 -21.58 1.92
C TRP A 369 19.88 -21.37 3.44
N ASP A 370 20.72 -22.02 4.24
CA ASP A 370 20.81 -21.76 5.68
C ASP A 370 21.30 -20.34 5.96
N SER A 371 22.33 -19.88 5.25
CA SER A 371 22.81 -18.50 5.33
C SER A 371 21.74 -17.48 4.89
N TYR A 372 20.90 -17.85 3.91
CA TYR A 372 19.78 -17.01 3.50
C TYR A 372 18.76 -16.83 4.64
N LEU A 373 18.42 -17.93 5.34
CA LEU A 373 17.52 -17.87 6.49
C LEU A 373 18.07 -16.96 7.61
N GLU A 374 19.39 -16.95 7.82
CA GLU A 374 20.02 -16.09 8.82
C GLU A 374 19.89 -14.59 8.49
N CYS A 375 19.75 -14.22 7.20
CA CYS A 375 19.56 -12.83 6.78
C CYS A 375 18.18 -12.28 7.15
N LEU A 376 17.20 -13.11 7.47
CA LEU A 376 15.82 -12.73 7.72
C LEU A 376 15.56 -12.17 9.14
N ALA A 377 16.51 -12.36 10.06
CA ALA A 377 16.37 -11.89 11.43
C ALA A 377 16.27 -10.35 11.48
N VAL A 378 15.41 -9.82 12.35
CA VAL A 378 15.14 -8.37 12.44
C VAL A 378 16.43 -7.58 12.70
N ASP A 379 17.33 -8.10 13.54
CA ASP A 379 18.62 -7.48 13.88
C ASP A 379 19.64 -7.51 12.72
N LYS A 380 19.39 -8.28 11.67
CA LYS A 380 20.18 -8.33 10.43
C LYS A 380 19.62 -7.44 9.33
N CYS A 381 18.40 -6.99 9.49
CA CYS A 381 17.74 -6.11 8.54
C CYS A 381 18.11 -4.64 8.81
N LYS A 382 18.22 -3.88 7.74
CA LYS A 382 18.30 -2.42 7.81
C LYS A 382 16.88 -1.85 7.87
N GLU A 383 16.58 -1.09 8.92
CA GLU A 383 15.31 -0.40 9.05
C GLU A 383 15.30 0.91 8.26
N ASN A 384 14.30 1.13 7.42
CA ASN A 384 14.04 2.38 6.72
C ASN A 384 13.19 3.32 7.58
N THR A 385 13.77 3.89 8.61
CA THR A 385 13.08 4.74 9.58
C THR A 385 12.47 6.00 8.98
N GLN A 386 12.91 6.41 7.82
CA GLN A 386 12.40 7.59 7.10
C GLN A 386 10.94 7.47 6.66
N TYR A 387 10.39 6.26 6.56
CA TYR A 387 8.97 6.07 6.20
C TYR A 387 8.01 6.57 7.29
N HIS A 388 8.34 6.32 8.55
CA HIS A 388 7.42 6.55 9.67
C HIS A 388 6.95 8.01 9.75
N PRO A 389 7.83 9.04 9.67
CA PRO A 389 7.41 10.44 9.72
C PRO A 389 6.42 10.82 8.63
N TYR A 390 6.64 10.34 7.41
CA TYR A 390 5.76 10.67 6.28
C TYR A 390 4.42 9.94 6.34
N LEU A 391 4.42 8.67 6.74
CA LEU A 391 3.19 7.86 6.83
C LEU A 391 2.31 8.29 8.00
N LEU A 392 2.92 8.61 9.13
CA LEU A 392 2.21 8.95 10.37
C LEU A 392 2.05 10.45 10.59
N ARG A 393 2.73 11.28 9.79
CA ARG A 393 2.83 12.74 9.95
C ARG A 393 3.29 13.16 11.35
N GLU A 394 4.25 12.41 11.86
CA GLU A 394 4.92 12.63 13.14
C GLU A 394 6.45 12.73 12.94
N GLY A 395 7.15 13.50 13.76
CA GLY A 395 8.61 13.68 13.64
C GLY A 395 9.01 14.66 12.54
N ASP A 396 10.08 14.33 11.81
CA ASP A 396 10.65 15.16 10.75
C ASP A 396 10.14 14.73 9.38
N PHE A 397 9.28 15.52 8.77
CA PHE A 397 8.72 15.23 7.44
C PHE A 397 8.43 16.50 6.64
N GLU A 398 8.11 16.30 5.37
CA GLU A 398 7.75 17.36 4.44
C GLU A 398 6.47 16.98 3.70
N ILE A 399 5.54 17.94 3.57
CA ILE A 399 4.30 17.77 2.81
C ILE A 399 4.45 18.62 1.55
N PRO A 400 4.27 18.07 0.33
CA PRO A 400 4.16 18.88 -0.86
C PRO A 400 3.06 19.92 -0.68
N ALA A 401 3.29 21.17 -1.01
CA ALA A 401 2.29 22.22 -0.81
C ALA A 401 0.98 21.92 -1.55
N ILE A 402 1.02 21.18 -2.65
CA ILE A 402 -0.17 20.69 -3.35
C ILE A 402 -0.88 19.51 -2.65
N GLY A 403 -0.28 18.92 -1.61
CA GLY A 403 -0.85 17.84 -0.78
C GLY A 403 -1.70 18.36 0.38
N TYR A 404 -2.43 19.47 0.18
CA TYR A 404 -3.35 20.01 1.18
C TYR A 404 -4.59 19.12 1.36
N ASN A 405 -5.25 19.27 2.51
CA ASN A 405 -6.42 18.49 2.87
C ASN A 405 -7.56 18.67 1.84
N ALA A 406 -8.29 17.61 1.56
CA ALA A 406 -9.47 17.61 0.70
C ALA A 406 -10.75 17.91 1.51
N LEU A 407 -10.79 17.46 2.76
CA LEU A 407 -11.91 17.64 3.66
C LEU A 407 -11.48 18.33 4.98
N PRO A 408 -12.41 19.03 5.67
CA PRO A 408 -13.74 19.39 5.16
C PRO A 408 -13.64 20.31 3.93
N MET A 409 -14.74 20.53 3.23
CA MET A 409 -14.77 21.32 1.98
C MET A 409 -14.24 22.76 2.12
N ASP A 410 -14.18 23.28 3.32
CA ASP A 410 -13.60 24.59 3.64
C ASP A 410 -12.15 24.50 4.18
N SER A 411 -11.51 23.34 4.06
CA SER A 411 -10.08 23.16 4.41
C SER A 411 -9.14 23.94 3.48
N HIS A 412 -9.63 24.30 2.31
CA HIS A 412 -8.88 25.05 1.30
C HIS A 412 -9.79 26.00 0.51
N ARG A 413 -9.19 27.00 -0.10
CA ARG A 413 -9.90 27.98 -0.94
C ARG A 413 -8.99 28.50 -2.04
N GLY A 414 -9.24 28.09 -3.27
CA GLY A 414 -8.68 28.68 -4.48
C GLY A 414 -9.67 29.65 -5.13
N LEU A 415 -9.17 30.65 -5.84
CA LEU A 415 -9.93 31.69 -6.49
C LEU A 415 -9.71 31.82 -8.00
N SER A 416 -8.85 30.97 -8.57
CA SER A 416 -8.61 30.96 -10.02
C SER A 416 -9.90 30.69 -10.81
N ASP A 417 -10.08 31.41 -11.89
CA ASP A 417 -11.21 31.23 -12.81
C ASP A 417 -10.91 30.18 -13.90
N LEU A 418 -9.68 29.72 -13.99
CA LEU A 418 -9.24 28.76 -15.00
C LEU A 418 -8.78 27.46 -14.33
N PRO A 419 -8.98 26.31 -15.00
CA PRO A 419 -8.33 25.06 -14.58
C PRO A 419 -6.82 25.24 -14.56
N ASN A 420 -6.16 24.62 -13.58
CA ASN A 420 -4.70 24.66 -13.52
C ASN A 420 -4.05 23.85 -14.66
N ALA A 421 -2.85 24.23 -15.05
CA ALA A 421 -2.10 23.57 -16.13
C ALA A 421 -1.61 22.16 -15.76
N ALA A 422 -1.53 21.84 -14.46
CA ALA A 422 -1.06 20.56 -13.98
C ALA A 422 -2.08 19.43 -14.12
N GLY A 423 -3.35 19.75 -14.34
CA GLY A 423 -4.41 18.74 -14.42
C GLY A 423 -4.68 18.03 -13.11
N TYR A 424 -4.20 18.56 -11.99
CA TYR A 424 -4.31 17.97 -10.66
C TYR A 424 -5.29 18.80 -9.82
N ARG A 425 -6.26 18.16 -9.17
CA ARG A 425 -7.28 18.80 -8.32
C ARG A 425 -7.95 19.99 -9.01
N LEU A 426 -8.42 19.75 -10.22
CA LEU A 426 -8.94 20.78 -11.14
C LEU A 426 -10.07 21.65 -10.58
N TYR A 427 -10.87 21.10 -9.66
CA TYR A 427 -12.06 21.77 -9.11
C TYR A 427 -11.76 22.65 -7.90
N ASP A 428 -10.53 22.58 -7.36
CA ASP A 428 -10.15 23.31 -6.15
C ASP A 428 -9.75 24.76 -6.45
N ARG A 429 -9.67 25.12 -7.74
CA ARG A 429 -9.48 26.49 -8.23
C ARG A 429 -8.18 27.16 -7.79
N PHE A 430 -7.12 26.37 -7.62
CA PHE A 430 -5.76 26.88 -7.41
C PHE A 430 -4.97 26.97 -8.70
N GLU A 431 -4.06 27.92 -8.76
CA GLU A 431 -2.99 27.89 -9.75
C GLU A 431 -1.87 26.97 -9.28
N LEU A 432 -1.55 25.97 -10.11
CA LEU A 432 -0.44 25.04 -9.91
C LEU A 432 0.58 25.27 -11.02
N ILE A 433 1.83 25.53 -10.63
CA ILE A 433 2.88 25.96 -11.54
C ILE A 433 4.02 24.95 -11.53
N TYR A 434 4.39 24.45 -12.71
CA TYR A 434 5.50 23.51 -12.83
C TYR A 434 6.84 24.17 -12.52
N GLU A 435 7.75 23.42 -11.90
CA GLU A 435 9.14 23.79 -11.79
C GLU A 435 9.79 23.79 -13.16
N LYS A 436 10.78 24.66 -13.34
CA LYS A 436 11.49 24.82 -14.61
C LYS A 436 12.12 23.50 -15.09
N GLY A 437 11.84 23.13 -16.33
CA GLY A 437 12.28 21.87 -16.92
C GLY A 437 11.31 20.70 -16.77
N TYR A 438 10.19 20.90 -16.09
CA TYR A 438 9.12 19.91 -15.95
C TYR A 438 7.85 20.38 -16.65
N HIS A 439 7.07 19.43 -17.13
CA HIS A 439 5.80 19.69 -17.82
C HIS A 439 4.84 18.51 -17.59
N PRO A 440 3.54 18.70 -17.85
CA PRO A 440 2.56 17.61 -17.74
C PRO A 440 2.96 16.45 -18.68
N GLU A 441 3.31 15.31 -18.08
CA GLU A 441 3.43 14.06 -18.82
C GLU A 441 2.29 13.14 -18.39
N PRO A 442 1.56 12.50 -19.32
CA PRO A 442 0.55 11.53 -18.95
C PRO A 442 1.26 10.40 -18.21
N ALA A 443 0.80 10.11 -16.99
CA ALA A 443 1.23 8.93 -16.26
C ALA A 443 0.82 7.69 -17.07
N GLY A 444 1.79 7.02 -17.68
CA GLY A 444 1.55 5.82 -18.48
C GLY A 444 2.06 4.59 -17.75
N PHE A 445 1.24 3.56 -17.64
CA PHE A 445 1.58 2.25 -17.08
C PHE A 445 2.79 1.58 -17.80
N ALA A 446 3.16 2.08 -18.98
CA ALA A 446 4.15 1.49 -19.86
C ALA A 446 5.40 2.37 -20.10
N ALA A 447 5.56 3.49 -19.40
CA ALA A 447 6.75 4.32 -19.58
C ALA A 447 7.95 3.68 -18.86
N PRO A 448 9.04 3.34 -19.56
CA PRO A 448 10.25 2.90 -18.89
C PRO A 448 10.87 4.08 -18.13
N GLY A 449 11.06 3.90 -16.83
CA GLY A 449 11.71 4.91 -15.99
C GLY A 449 10.87 5.27 -14.75
N PRO A 450 11.38 6.15 -13.86
CA PRO A 450 10.61 6.60 -12.71
C PRO A 450 9.35 7.32 -13.19
N ILE A 451 8.22 6.96 -12.60
CA ILE A 451 6.94 7.61 -12.86
C ILE A 451 7.04 9.04 -12.32
N LYS A 452 6.95 10.01 -13.21
CA LYS A 452 6.93 11.42 -12.83
C LYS A 452 5.49 11.81 -12.57
N HIS A 453 5.17 12.00 -11.30
CA HIS A 453 3.88 12.56 -10.93
C HIS A 453 3.90 14.08 -11.05
N PRO A 454 2.80 14.72 -11.45
CA PRO A 454 2.72 16.18 -11.52
C PRO A 454 3.14 16.86 -10.22
N ARG A 455 2.85 16.24 -9.07
CA ARG A 455 3.13 16.77 -7.73
C ARG A 455 4.62 16.89 -7.37
N ASP A 456 5.50 16.12 -8.00
CA ASP A 456 6.90 16.06 -7.59
C ASP A 456 7.65 17.34 -7.97
N HIS A 457 7.13 18.07 -8.95
CA HIS A 457 7.73 19.28 -9.48
C HIS A 457 6.68 20.37 -9.74
N VAL A 458 5.73 20.49 -8.82
CA VAL A 458 4.64 21.47 -8.91
C VAL A 458 4.58 22.28 -7.63
N GLN A 459 4.46 23.60 -7.79
CA GLN A 459 4.29 24.55 -6.71
C GLN A 459 2.83 25.00 -6.63
N LEU A 460 2.32 25.16 -5.40
CA LEU A 460 1.02 25.74 -5.13
C LEU A 460 1.13 27.25 -5.11
N GLN A 461 0.49 27.96 -6.02
CA GLN A 461 0.39 29.40 -5.97
C GLN A 461 -0.82 29.82 -5.13
N LEU A 462 -0.59 30.69 -4.16
CA LEU A 462 -1.64 31.33 -3.36
C LEU A 462 -1.58 32.83 -3.54
N GLY A 463 -2.70 33.40 -3.94
CA GLY A 463 -2.96 34.87 -3.99
C GLY A 463 -3.75 35.36 -2.78
N ALA A 464 -4.01 36.67 -2.73
CA ALA A 464 -4.73 37.27 -1.63
C ALA A 464 -6.13 36.68 -1.41
N GLY A 465 -6.40 36.17 -0.21
CA GLY A 465 -7.63 35.52 0.21
C GLY A 465 -7.68 34.01 -0.11
N GLU A 466 -6.62 33.42 -0.65
CA GLU A 466 -6.50 32.00 -0.85
C GLU A 466 -5.77 31.31 0.32
N TYR A 467 -6.16 30.09 0.63
CA TYR A 467 -5.54 29.31 1.70
C TYR A 467 -5.60 27.81 1.44
N ALA A 468 -4.68 27.09 2.09
CA ALA A 468 -4.63 25.65 2.12
C ALA A 468 -4.32 25.14 3.54
N SER A 469 -4.87 23.98 3.90
CA SER A 469 -4.68 23.39 5.22
C SER A 469 -4.04 22.01 5.14
N TYR A 470 -3.31 21.65 6.21
CA TYR A 470 -2.51 20.42 6.28
C TYR A 470 -2.66 19.79 7.66
N THR A 471 -2.96 18.52 7.74
CA THR A 471 -3.02 17.78 9.00
C THR A 471 -1.62 17.43 9.48
N ILE A 472 -1.32 17.67 10.75
CA ILE A 472 -0.06 17.34 11.43
C ILE A 472 -0.42 16.56 12.70
N ARG A 473 0.21 15.39 12.91
CA ARG A 473 -0.06 14.51 14.06
C ARG A 473 1.08 14.49 15.07
N GLU A 474 2.11 15.35 14.89
CA GLU A 474 3.21 15.46 15.87
C GLU A 474 2.66 16.03 17.21
N LYS A 475 2.90 15.30 18.29
CA LYS A 475 2.40 15.61 19.63
C LYS A 475 3.37 16.43 20.47
N GLU A 476 4.67 16.33 20.14
CA GLU A 476 5.73 17.08 20.82
C GLU A 476 5.90 18.48 20.20
N THR A 477 6.92 19.21 20.60
CA THR A 477 7.23 20.52 20.06
C THR A 477 7.95 20.41 18.73
N TYR A 478 7.49 21.14 17.73
CA TYR A 478 8.08 21.15 16.38
C TYR A 478 8.07 22.56 15.77
N THR A 479 8.96 22.76 14.82
CA THR A 479 9.05 23.98 14.02
C THR A 479 8.36 23.76 12.68
N VAL A 480 7.52 24.72 12.29
CA VAL A 480 6.86 24.77 10.99
C VAL A 480 7.59 25.79 10.11
N SER A 481 7.99 25.34 8.93
CA SER A 481 8.57 26.19 7.89
C SER A 481 7.90 25.89 6.55
N VAL A 482 8.04 26.81 5.61
CA VAL A 482 7.63 26.63 4.22
C VAL A 482 8.81 26.83 3.29
N THR A 483 8.84 26.13 2.16
CA THR A 483 9.68 26.53 1.03
C THR A 483 8.84 27.34 0.07
N TYR A 484 9.32 28.50 -0.36
CA TYR A 484 8.52 29.42 -1.15
C TYR A 484 9.36 30.25 -2.13
N CYS A 485 8.64 30.86 -3.08
CA CYS A 485 9.13 31.89 -3.97
C CYS A 485 8.08 33.01 -4.09
N ALA A 486 8.52 34.25 -4.10
CA ALA A 486 7.63 35.40 -4.28
C ALA A 486 8.39 36.57 -4.93
N ASP A 487 7.80 37.17 -5.96
CA ASP A 487 8.40 38.31 -6.67
C ASP A 487 8.40 39.61 -5.86
N LYS A 488 7.50 39.72 -4.90
CA LYS A 488 7.29 40.89 -4.04
C LYS A 488 7.07 40.45 -2.59
N LYS A 489 7.00 41.40 -1.67
CA LYS A 489 6.57 41.14 -0.29
C LYS A 489 5.16 40.57 -0.28
N VAL A 490 4.94 39.54 0.53
CA VAL A 490 3.65 38.86 0.67
C VAL A 490 3.25 38.88 2.14
N LYS A 491 2.02 39.30 2.45
CA LYS A 491 1.49 39.17 3.82
C LYS A 491 0.81 37.83 3.97
N VAL A 492 1.29 37.03 4.94
CA VAL A 492 0.83 35.67 5.20
C VAL A 492 0.37 35.52 6.63
N GLN A 493 -0.66 34.74 6.84
CA GLN A 493 -1.05 34.20 8.14
C GLN A 493 -0.93 32.70 8.14
N ALA A 494 -0.31 32.15 9.18
CA ALA A 494 -0.33 30.72 9.48
C ALA A 494 -0.98 30.53 10.85
N ALA A 495 -1.91 29.58 10.93
CA ALA A 495 -2.60 29.23 12.18
C ALA A 495 -2.67 27.71 12.32
N ILE A 496 -2.60 27.24 13.55
CA ILE A 496 -2.82 25.82 13.88
C ILE A 496 -3.88 25.73 14.97
N GLN A 497 -4.86 24.86 14.80
CA GLN A 497 -6.02 24.72 15.71
C GLN A 497 -6.75 26.06 15.99
N GLY A 498 -6.68 27.00 15.04
CA GLY A 498 -7.27 28.34 15.19
C GLY A 498 -6.40 29.38 15.93
N GLU A 499 -5.27 28.96 16.51
CA GLU A 499 -4.31 29.86 17.12
C GLU A 499 -3.27 30.36 16.09
N THR A 500 -3.00 31.66 16.08
CA THR A 500 -2.04 32.25 15.14
C THR A 500 -0.62 31.84 15.49
N LEU A 501 0.01 31.09 14.60
CA LEU A 501 1.41 30.72 14.65
C LEU A 501 2.30 31.84 14.09
N PHE A 502 1.88 32.45 13.01
CA PHE A 502 2.56 33.55 12.32
C PHE A 502 1.54 34.50 11.67
N GLU A 503 1.73 35.77 11.81
CA GLU A 503 1.12 36.81 10.95
C GLU A 503 2.18 37.88 10.65
N GLY A 504 2.51 38.02 9.39
CA GLY A 504 3.58 38.94 9.02
C GLY A 504 3.87 38.98 7.53
N VAL A 505 4.95 39.63 7.20
CA VAL A 505 5.39 39.82 5.82
C VAL A 505 6.57 38.91 5.51
N MET A 506 6.40 38.04 4.52
CA MET A 506 7.49 37.29 3.93
C MET A 506 8.19 38.16 2.86
N PRO A 507 9.53 38.20 2.84
CA PRO A 507 10.29 38.99 1.86
C PRO A 507 10.16 38.42 0.45
N PRO A 508 10.51 39.19 -0.60
CA PRO A 508 10.74 38.58 -1.92
C PRO A 508 11.80 37.49 -1.84
N ALA A 509 11.57 36.38 -2.51
CA ALA A 509 12.44 35.21 -2.49
C ALA A 509 12.40 34.46 -3.82
N GLY A 510 13.53 33.88 -4.19
CA GLY A 510 13.69 33.09 -5.41
C GLY A 510 13.71 33.93 -6.70
N GLU A 511 13.69 33.23 -7.82
CA GLU A 511 13.67 33.84 -9.15
C GLU A 511 12.24 34.07 -9.63
N LYS A 512 12.07 34.95 -10.63
CA LYS A 512 10.77 35.22 -11.23
C LYS A 512 10.27 34.06 -12.08
N VAL A 513 8.95 33.92 -12.14
CA VAL A 513 8.29 33.00 -13.08
C VAL A 513 8.69 33.34 -14.50
N THR A 514 8.99 32.31 -15.26
CA THR A 514 9.27 32.43 -16.70
C THR A 514 8.29 31.55 -17.47
N SER A 515 7.87 32.00 -18.64
CA SER A 515 7.08 31.17 -19.54
C SER A 515 7.97 30.17 -20.26
N ASP A 516 7.51 28.95 -20.36
CA ASP A 516 8.12 27.91 -21.18
C ASP A 516 7.14 27.43 -22.26
N VAL A 517 7.63 26.79 -23.29
CA VAL A 517 6.80 26.38 -24.42
C VAL A 517 6.98 24.88 -24.65
N HIS A 518 5.94 24.13 -24.33
CA HIS A 518 5.77 22.78 -24.82
C HIS A 518 5.41 22.80 -26.32
N PRO A 519 5.73 21.78 -27.15
CA PRO A 519 5.38 21.76 -28.56
C PRO A 519 3.91 22.05 -28.89
N TYR A 520 3.01 21.82 -27.96
CA TYR A 520 1.55 21.94 -28.16
C TYR A 520 0.88 23.06 -27.35
N PHE A 521 1.54 23.61 -26.33
CA PHE A 521 0.98 24.69 -25.49
C PHE A 521 2.07 25.49 -24.77
N ALA A 522 1.75 26.71 -24.42
CA ALA A 522 2.57 27.52 -23.53
C ALA A 522 2.10 27.35 -22.08
N TYR A 523 3.04 27.26 -21.14
CA TYR A 523 2.75 27.18 -19.71
C TYR A 523 3.79 27.98 -18.91
N GLU A 524 3.40 28.42 -17.75
CA GLU A 524 4.31 29.11 -16.83
C GLU A 524 5.11 28.11 -16.02
N THR A 525 6.39 28.34 -15.88
CA THR A 525 7.28 27.54 -15.05
C THR A 525 7.85 28.38 -13.92
N ALA A 526 7.83 27.83 -12.73
CA ALA A 526 8.46 28.42 -11.57
C ALA A 526 9.95 28.03 -11.50
N PRO A 527 10.80 28.87 -10.94
CA PRO A 527 12.18 28.50 -10.64
C PRO A 527 12.25 27.32 -9.66
N ASN A 528 13.30 26.51 -9.79
CA ASN A 528 13.56 25.37 -8.90
C ASN A 528 14.20 25.81 -7.56
N THR A 529 14.57 27.07 -7.43
CA THR A 529 15.17 27.64 -6.22
C THR A 529 14.07 28.23 -5.33
N LEU A 530 13.78 27.51 -4.26
CA LEU A 530 12.85 27.96 -3.22
C LEU A 530 13.63 28.31 -1.97
N GLU A 531 13.26 29.39 -1.29
CA GLU A 531 13.83 29.75 0.00
C GLU A 531 12.98 29.19 1.14
N ARG A 532 13.64 28.84 2.24
CA ARG A 532 12.94 28.38 3.45
C ARG A 532 12.60 29.58 4.34
N PHE A 533 11.36 29.63 4.78
CA PHE A 533 10.87 30.62 5.75
C PHE A 533 10.25 29.91 6.95
N THR A 534 10.71 30.21 8.15
CA THR A 534 10.16 29.66 9.39
C THR A 534 8.95 30.47 9.84
N LEU A 535 7.82 29.79 9.99
CA LEU A 535 6.57 30.37 10.47
C LEU A 535 6.49 30.42 11.98
N GLY A 536 7.04 29.42 12.67
CA GLY A 536 7.07 29.40 14.13
C GLY A 536 7.24 28.00 14.70
N THR A 537 7.12 27.93 16.03
CA THR A 537 7.22 26.66 16.78
C THR A 537 5.90 26.43 17.53
N VAL A 538 5.43 25.21 17.55
CA VAL A 538 4.16 24.81 18.15
C VAL A 538 4.30 23.45 18.83
N THR A 539 3.42 23.16 19.79
CA THR A 539 3.34 21.87 20.48
C THR A 539 1.98 21.26 20.29
N GLY A 540 1.94 19.98 19.92
CA GLY A 540 0.70 19.22 19.77
C GLY A 540 0.19 19.14 18.33
N GLU A 541 -0.61 18.12 18.08
CA GLU A 541 -1.23 17.84 16.78
C GLU A 541 -2.26 18.88 16.38
N GLY A 542 -2.52 19.04 15.08
CA GLY A 542 -3.55 19.96 14.59
C GLY A 542 -3.56 20.15 13.09
N ILE A 543 -4.49 20.95 12.64
CA ILE A 543 -4.61 21.38 11.25
C ILE A 543 -3.91 22.73 11.08
N LEU A 544 -2.82 22.73 10.33
CA LEU A 544 -2.10 23.95 9.94
C LEU A 544 -2.82 24.58 8.74
N LYS A 545 -3.29 25.82 8.89
CA LYS A 545 -3.82 26.64 7.79
C LYS A 545 -2.78 27.69 7.40
N ILE A 546 -2.50 27.82 6.11
CA ILE A 546 -1.66 28.89 5.55
C ILE A 546 -2.51 29.71 4.61
N GLU A 547 -2.63 31.02 4.87
CA GLU A 547 -3.45 31.98 4.11
C GLU A 547 -2.57 33.13 3.64
N VAL A 548 -2.69 33.50 2.38
CA VAL A 548 -2.11 34.73 1.85
C VAL A 548 -3.11 35.87 2.02
N LEU A 549 -2.77 36.87 2.85
CA LEU A 549 -3.62 38.01 3.13
C LEU A 549 -3.46 39.15 2.10
N ASP A 550 -2.24 39.29 1.56
CA ASP A 550 -1.94 40.31 0.53
C ASP A 550 -0.73 39.84 -0.30
N GLY A 551 -0.77 40.06 -1.61
CA GLY A 551 0.25 39.67 -2.54
C GLY A 551 0.02 38.25 -3.12
N CYS A 552 1.10 37.62 -3.56
CA CYS A 552 1.07 36.28 -4.16
C CYS A 552 2.40 35.57 -3.88
N ALA A 553 2.34 34.32 -3.49
CA ALA A 553 3.50 33.44 -3.29
C ALA A 553 3.25 32.03 -3.85
N ARG A 554 4.33 31.39 -4.25
CA ARG A 554 4.35 29.99 -4.65
C ARG A 554 5.02 29.17 -3.55
N PHE A 555 4.37 28.11 -3.12
CA PHE A 555 4.84 27.22 -2.06
C PHE A 555 5.20 25.86 -2.67
N GLY A 556 6.39 25.35 -2.33
CA GLY A 556 6.84 24.03 -2.72
C GLY A 556 6.50 22.97 -1.68
N GLN A 557 6.89 23.21 -0.44
CA GLN A 557 6.73 22.25 0.66
C GLN A 557 6.36 22.94 1.97
N ILE A 558 5.61 22.24 2.80
CA ILE A 558 5.44 22.49 4.23
C ILE A 558 6.43 21.59 4.96
N VAL A 559 7.30 22.18 5.76
CA VAL A 559 8.41 21.48 6.38
C VAL A 559 8.23 21.44 7.90
N ILE A 560 8.14 20.24 8.43
CA ILE A 560 8.01 19.96 9.87
C ILE A 560 9.33 19.41 10.39
N ARG A 561 9.85 20.00 11.45
CA ARG A 561 11.05 19.54 12.14
C ARG A 561 10.82 19.52 13.64
N LYS A 562 10.99 18.37 14.24
CA LYS A 562 10.90 18.18 15.69
C LYS A 562 11.96 19.02 16.38
N SER A 563 11.61 19.69 17.45
CA SER A 563 12.58 20.46 18.22
C SER A 563 13.48 19.50 18.99
N GLU A 564 14.78 19.67 18.86
CA GLU A 564 15.73 18.93 19.70
C GLU A 564 15.48 19.28 21.18
N LYS A 565 15.47 18.27 22.04
CA LYS A 565 15.32 18.43 23.50
C LYS A 565 16.56 18.98 24.12
#